data_a1be280262a7ca3f212c8bad620d88e3
#
_entry.id   a1be280262a7ca3f212c8bad620d88e3
#
_cell.length_a   1.000
_cell.length_b   1.000
_cell.length_c   1.000
_cell.angle_alpha   90.00
_cell.angle_beta   90.00
_cell.angle_gamma   90.00
#
_symmetry.space_group_name_H-M   'P 1'
#
loop_
_entity.id
_entity.type
_entity.pdbx_description
1 polymer ?
#
loop_
_entity_poly.entity_id
_entity_poly.type
_entity_poly.pdbx_seq_one_letter_code
_entity_poly.pdbx_strand_id
1 'polypeptide(L)'
;MLMHPTFEKLKSLQLRGMAAALEDQARTPDIEQLTFEERLGLLLDREETSRADRRLITRLTQAKLRMQASLEDIDYKAQRNLDKRQLLDLSSCSWIARKHNLVITGPTGVGKTYLACALAHKACMEG
;
A
#
# COMPACT_ATOMS: atom_id res chain seq x y z
N MET A 1 29.71 6.43 13.09
CA MET A 1 29.19 7.72 12.68
C MET A 1 28.37 8.33 13.81
N LEU A 2 28.73 9.54 14.22
CA LEU A 2 27.97 10.22 15.26
C LEU A 2 26.60 10.64 14.69
N MET A 3 25.54 10.22 15.36
CA MET A 3 24.19 10.56 14.97
C MET A 3 23.89 12.00 15.35
N HIS A 4 23.44 12.78 14.39
CA HIS A 4 23.03 14.14 14.66
C HIS A 4 21.82 14.16 15.61
N PRO A 5 21.75 15.08 16.60
CA PRO A 5 20.60 15.15 17.50
C PRO A 5 19.25 15.24 16.79
N THR A 6 19.20 15.87 15.63
CA THR A 6 17.98 15.96 14.81
C THR A 6 17.51 14.58 14.36
N PHE A 7 18.44 13.70 13.96
CA PHE A 7 18.11 12.34 13.56
C PHE A 7 17.46 11.58 14.71
N GLU A 8 18.03 11.67 15.90
CA GLU A 8 17.47 11.02 17.08
C GLU A 8 16.09 11.59 17.45
N LYS A 9 15.91 12.90 17.27
CA LYS A 9 14.63 13.54 17.51
C LYS A 9 13.55 13.03 16.55
N LEU A 10 13.89 12.88 15.28
CA LEU A 10 12.96 12.32 14.29
C LEU A 10 12.51 10.92 14.70
N LYS A 11 13.42 10.08 15.16
CA LYS A 11 13.09 8.74 15.63
C LYS A 11 12.19 8.77 16.85
N SER A 12 12.49 9.64 17.82
CA SER A 12 11.71 9.75 19.05
C SER A 12 10.28 10.25 18.78
N LEU A 13 10.09 11.04 17.73
CA LEU A 13 8.78 11.52 17.31
C LEU A 13 8.06 10.53 16.39
N GLN A 14 8.63 9.34 16.17
CA GLN A 14 8.06 8.31 15.30
C GLN A 14 8.04 8.73 13.82
N LEU A 15 8.91 9.66 13.43
CA LEU A 15 9.04 10.11 12.03
C LEU A 15 10.09 9.26 11.31
N ARG A 16 9.82 7.96 11.21
CA ARG A 16 10.78 6.97 10.71
C ARG A 16 11.15 7.17 9.25
N GLY A 17 10.19 7.54 8.41
CA GLY A 17 10.44 7.80 7.00
C GLY A 17 11.33 9.03 6.81
N MET A 18 11.09 10.08 7.57
CA MET A 18 11.93 11.28 7.55
C MET A 18 13.34 10.97 8.03
N ALA A 19 13.47 10.17 9.09
CA ALA A 19 14.78 9.80 9.61
C ALA A 19 15.58 9.00 8.56
N ALA A 20 14.95 8.03 7.90
CA ALA A 20 15.60 7.25 6.85
C ALA A 20 16.01 8.13 5.67
N ALA A 21 15.16 9.05 5.25
CA ALA A 21 15.46 9.96 4.15
C ALA A 21 16.59 10.91 4.50
N LEU A 22 16.63 11.40 5.74
CA LEU A 22 17.73 12.25 6.19
C LEU A 22 19.06 11.52 6.15
N GLU A 23 19.07 10.26 6.59
CA GLU A 23 20.25 9.41 6.52
C GLU A 23 20.71 9.21 5.07
N ASP A 24 19.77 8.95 4.16
CA ASP A 24 20.07 8.80 2.74
C ASP A 24 20.64 10.10 2.16
N GLN A 25 20.08 11.26 2.52
CA GLN A 25 20.60 12.54 2.06
C GLN A 25 22.03 12.78 2.54
N ALA A 26 22.34 12.36 3.76
CA ALA A 26 23.68 12.51 4.29
C ALA A 26 24.73 11.72 3.51
N ARG A 27 24.31 10.67 2.81
CA ARG A 27 25.19 9.84 1.97
C ARG A 27 25.14 10.21 0.50
N THR A 28 24.23 11.09 0.10
CA THR A 28 24.05 11.44 -1.30
C THR A 28 25.07 12.49 -1.72
N PRO A 29 25.90 12.22 -2.75
CA PRO A 29 26.80 13.24 -3.28
C PRO A 29 26.01 14.42 -3.86
N ASP A 30 26.55 15.63 -3.73
CA ASP A 30 25.99 16.84 -4.29
C ASP A 30 24.56 17.15 -3.83
N ILE A 31 24.16 16.65 -2.65
CA ILE A 31 22.83 16.94 -2.10
C ILE A 31 22.61 18.43 -1.87
N GLU A 32 23.69 19.20 -1.63
CA GLU A 32 23.60 20.65 -1.41
C GLU A 32 23.22 21.42 -2.68
N GLN A 33 23.19 20.78 -3.85
CA GLN A 33 22.64 21.39 -5.06
C GLN A 33 21.14 21.58 -4.98
N LEU A 34 20.48 20.83 -4.11
CA LEU A 34 19.05 21.01 -3.85
C LEU A 34 18.84 22.09 -2.79
N THR A 35 17.77 22.86 -2.95
CA THR A 35 17.41 23.86 -1.94
C THR A 35 16.96 23.17 -0.66
N PHE A 36 16.91 23.93 0.44
CA PHE A 36 16.38 23.40 1.70
C PHE A 36 14.95 22.91 1.53
N GLU A 37 14.11 23.68 0.84
CA GLU A 37 12.72 23.32 0.61
C GLU A 37 12.59 22.03 -0.19
N GLU A 38 13.42 21.84 -1.21
CA GLU A 38 13.43 20.61 -2.00
C GLU A 38 13.84 19.41 -1.13
N ARG A 39 14.87 19.58 -0.33
CA ARG A 39 15.34 18.52 0.58
C ARG A 39 14.29 18.19 1.63
N LEU A 40 13.64 19.20 2.19
CA LEU A 40 12.56 18.99 3.14
C LEU A 40 11.38 18.28 2.49
N GLY A 41 11.03 18.64 1.26
CA GLY A 41 9.98 17.97 0.51
C GLY A 41 10.23 16.48 0.34
N LEU A 42 11.49 16.11 0.04
CA LEU A 42 11.86 14.70 -0.06
C LEU A 42 11.69 13.95 1.27
N LEU A 43 12.00 14.60 2.38
CA LEU A 43 11.80 14.02 3.72
C LEU A 43 10.31 13.79 3.98
N LEU A 44 9.47 14.77 3.64
CA LEU A 44 8.02 14.67 3.84
C LEU A 44 7.40 13.59 2.96
N ASP A 45 7.82 13.51 1.69
CA ASP A 45 7.33 12.47 0.78
C ASP A 45 7.67 11.08 1.30
N ARG A 46 8.87 10.90 1.81
CA ARG A 46 9.30 9.62 2.36
C ARG A 46 8.48 9.24 3.59
N GLU A 47 8.18 10.23 4.45
CA GLU A 47 7.36 10.00 5.64
C GLU A 47 5.92 9.62 5.25
N GLU A 48 5.36 10.29 4.27
CA GLU A 48 4.02 9.98 3.76
C GLU A 48 3.95 8.55 3.24
N THR A 49 4.93 8.13 2.42
CA THR A 49 5.01 6.77 1.89
C THR A 49 5.17 5.75 3.02
N SER A 50 6.04 6.03 3.97
CA SER A 50 6.29 5.15 5.12
C SER A 50 5.02 4.93 5.94
N ARG A 51 4.24 5.99 6.18
CA ARG A 51 2.98 5.89 6.91
C ARG A 51 1.93 5.11 6.15
N ALA A 52 1.84 5.33 4.83
CA ALA A 52 0.91 4.59 3.98
C ALA A 52 1.22 3.10 4.00
N ASP A 53 2.50 2.73 3.91
CA ASP A 53 2.95 1.34 3.96
C ASP A 53 2.58 0.68 5.29
N ARG A 54 2.81 1.38 6.39
CA ARG A 54 2.48 0.86 7.73
C ARG A 54 0.98 0.67 7.91
N ARG A 55 0.17 1.60 7.40
CA ARG A 55 -1.29 1.46 7.45
C ARG A 55 -1.75 0.27 6.63
N LEU A 56 -1.17 0.07 5.44
CA LEU A 56 -1.49 -1.08 4.60
C LEU A 56 -1.16 -2.39 5.31
N ILE A 57 0.03 -2.50 5.89
CA ILE A 57 0.45 -3.70 6.62
C ILE A 57 -0.53 -3.98 7.76
N THR A 58 -0.92 -2.95 8.51
CA THR A 58 -1.86 -3.10 9.62
C THR A 58 -3.22 -3.61 9.12
N ARG A 59 -3.73 -3.03 8.01
CA ARG A 59 -5.00 -3.48 7.43
C ARG A 59 -4.95 -4.92 6.96
N LEU A 60 -3.87 -5.30 6.28
CA LEU A 60 -3.68 -6.67 5.81
C LEU A 60 -3.62 -7.65 6.98
N THR A 61 -2.90 -7.29 8.04
CA THR A 61 -2.82 -8.12 9.23
C THR A 61 -4.19 -8.28 9.90
N GLN A 62 -4.95 -7.19 10.02
CA GLN A 62 -6.29 -7.24 10.62
C GLN A 62 -7.29 -7.98 9.76
N ALA A 63 -7.13 -7.94 8.44
CA ALA A 63 -8.04 -8.60 7.51
C ALA A 63 -7.94 -10.12 7.56
N LYS A 64 -6.80 -10.67 7.99
CA LYS A 64 -6.59 -12.13 8.15
C LYS A 64 -6.99 -12.89 6.90
N LEU A 65 -6.51 -12.45 5.74
CA LEU A 65 -6.84 -13.08 4.47
C LEU A 65 -6.27 -14.50 4.40
N ARG A 66 -7.05 -15.43 3.83
CA ARG A 66 -6.68 -16.85 3.76
C ARG A 66 -5.47 -17.11 2.87
N MET A 67 -5.24 -16.26 1.86
CA MET A 67 -4.13 -16.42 0.95
C MET A 67 -3.67 -15.05 0.45
N GLN A 68 -2.43 -14.99 0.00
CA GLN A 68 -1.93 -13.81 -0.69
C GLN A 68 -2.46 -13.83 -2.11
N ALA A 69 -3.16 -12.77 -2.49
CA ALA A 69 -3.78 -12.66 -3.82
C ALA A 69 -3.73 -11.20 -4.27
N SER A 70 -3.58 -11.02 -5.56
CA SER A 70 -3.52 -9.69 -6.17
C SER A 70 -4.39 -9.67 -7.42
N LEU A 71 -5.07 -8.54 -7.67
CA LEU A 71 -5.89 -8.39 -8.87
C LEU A 71 -5.05 -8.44 -10.15
N GLU A 72 -3.80 -8.02 -10.07
CA GLU A 72 -2.89 -8.06 -11.22
C GLU A 72 -2.59 -9.49 -11.70
N ASP A 73 -2.67 -10.47 -10.80
CA ASP A 73 -2.35 -11.86 -11.09
C ASP A 73 -3.56 -12.68 -11.58
N ILE A 74 -4.70 -12.04 -11.79
CA ILE A 74 -5.91 -12.75 -12.23
C ILE A 74 -5.80 -13.10 -13.71
N ASP A 75 -6.05 -14.38 -14.02
CA ASP A 75 -6.08 -14.88 -15.38
C ASP A 75 -7.49 -14.75 -15.96
N TYR A 76 -7.70 -13.73 -16.80
CA TYR A 76 -8.99 -13.50 -17.45
C TYR A 76 -9.26 -14.46 -18.60
N LYS A 77 -8.23 -15.21 -19.06
CA LYS A 77 -8.38 -16.16 -20.16
C LYS A 77 -8.93 -17.50 -19.70
N ALA A 78 -8.88 -17.77 -18.38
CA ALA A 78 -9.45 -19.00 -17.85
C ALA A 78 -10.98 -18.97 -17.97
N GLN A 79 -11.57 -20.15 -18.26
CA GLN A 79 -13.02 -20.26 -18.40
C GLN A 79 -13.68 -20.25 -17.02
N ARG A 80 -14.01 -19.07 -16.53
CA ARG A 80 -14.61 -18.86 -15.20
C ARG A 80 -15.84 -17.98 -15.20
N ASN A 81 -16.33 -17.61 -16.39
CA ASN A 81 -17.39 -16.61 -16.51
C ASN A 81 -17.07 -15.30 -15.79
N LEU A 82 -15.79 -14.93 -15.78
CA LEU A 82 -15.32 -13.75 -15.09
C LEU A 82 -15.39 -12.55 -16.05
N ASP A 83 -16.21 -11.55 -15.69
CA ASP A 83 -16.35 -10.32 -16.47
C ASP A 83 -15.28 -9.32 -16.02
N LYS A 84 -14.38 -8.99 -16.95
CA LYS A 84 -13.31 -8.04 -16.68
C LYS A 84 -13.82 -6.66 -16.30
N ARG A 85 -14.91 -6.20 -16.96
CA ARG A 85 -15.50 -4.88 -16.65
C ARG A 85 -16.05 -4.83 -15.24
N GLN A 86 -16.77 -5.87 -14.85
CA GLN A 86 -17.32 -5.97 -13.50
C GLN A 86 -16.20 -6.01 -12.48
N LEU A 87 -15.12 -6.76 -12.75
CA LEU A 87 -14.00 -6.84 -11.85
C LEU A 87 -13.26 -5.51 -11.73
N LEU A 88 -13.09 -4.77 -12.84
CA LEU A 88 -12.49 -3.44 -12.80
C LEU A 88 -13.34 -2.47 -11.99
N ASP A 89 -14.66 -2.54 -12.13
CA ASP A 89 -15.57 -1.71 -11.32
C ASP A 89 -15.44 -2.04 -9.84
N LEU A 90 -15.41 -3.33 -9.50
CA LEU A 90 -15.23 -3.75 -8.11
C LEU A 90 -13.86 -3.35 -7.55
N SER A 91 -12.83 -3.34 -8.39
CA SER A 91 -11.47 -2.97 -7.97
C SER A 91 -11.34 -1.50 -7.61
N SER A 92 -12.26 -0.64 -8.06
CA SER A 92 -12.28 0.76 -7.66
C SER A 92 -12.69 0.96 -6.21
N CYS A 93 -13.27 -0.06 -5.59
CA CYS A 93 -13.76 -0.05 -4.20
C CYS A 93 -14.87 0.96 -3.92
N SER A 94 -15.52 1.48 -4.97
CA SER A 94 -16.63 2.42 -4.80
C SER A 94 -17.81 1.80 -4.05
N TRP A 95 -18.01 0.49 -4.19
CA TRP A 95 -19.07 -0.24 -3.48
C TRP A 95 -18.88 -0.20 -1.98
N ILE A 96 -17.63 -0.14 -1.49
CA ILE A 96 -17.34 0.01 -0.06
C ILE A 96 -17.76 1.39 0.43
N ALA A 97 -17.40 2.43 -0.31
CA ALA A 97 -17.78 3.80 0.03
C ALA A 97 -19.31 3.98 0.06
N ARG A 98 -20.03 3.27 -0.82
CA ARG A 98 -21.49 3.26 -0.85
C ARG A 98 -22.12 2.31 0.17
N LYS A 99 -21.30 1.63 0.97
CA LYS A 99 -21.74 0.66 1.98
C LYS A 99 -22.53 -0.50 1.39
N HIS A 100 -22.17 -0.91 0.18
CA HIS A 100 -22.75 -2.10 -0.46
C HIS A 100 -22.00 -3.35 -0.01
N ASN A 101 -22.69 -4.47 0.02
CA ASN A 101 -22.08 -5.76 0.29
C ASN A 101 -21.69 -6.44 -1.02
N LEU A 102 -20.65 -7.27 -0.96
CA LEU A 102 -20.21 -8.08 -2.09
C LEU A 102 -20.38 -9.55 -1.74
N VAL A 103 -21.11 -10.28 -2.60
CA VAL A 103 -21.28 -11.73 -2.46
C VAL A 103 -20.71 -12.40 -3.70
N ILE A 104 -19.83 -13.37 -3.48
CA ILE A 104 -19.21 -14.14 -4.57
C ILE A 104 -19.73 -15.57 -4.51
N THR A 105 -20.40 -15.99 -5.58
CA THR A 105 -20.99 -17.33 -5.69
C THR A 105 -20.42 -18.07 -6.87
N GLY A 106 -20.51 -19.40 -6.84
CA GLY A 106 -20.07 -20.24 -7.93
C GLY A 106 -19.61 -21.60 -7.43
N PRO A 107 -19.36 -22.55 -8.34
CA PRO A 107 -18.88 -23.87 -7.96
C PRO A 107 -17.47 -23.81 -7.37
N THR A 108 -17.15 -24.81 -6.57
CA THR A 108 -15.81 -24.96 -5.98
C THR A 108 -14.77 -25.13 -7.10
N GLY A 109 -13.61 -24.52 -6.95
CA GLY A 109 -12.52 -24.66 -7.92
C GLY A 109 -12.49 -23.61 -9.02
N VAL A 110 -13.39 -22.62 -9.00
CA VAL A 110 -13.36 -21.50 -9.96
C VAL A 110 -12.58 -20.29 -9.45
N GLY A 111 -11.89 -20.42 -8.31
CA GLY A 111 -11.06 -19.35 -7.79
C GLY A 111 -11.80 -18.31 -6.96
N LYS A 112 -12.94 -18.67 -6.37
CA LYS A 112 -13.70 -17.73 -5.53
C LYS A 112 -12.90 -17.18 -4.37
N THR A 113 -12.18 -18.04 -3.64
CA THR A 113 -11.39 -17.63 -2.50
C THR A 113 -10.26 -16.68 -2.93
N TYR A 114 -9.59 -17.01 -4.04
CA TYR A 114 -8.55 -16.15 -4.59
C TYR A 114 -9.10 -14.77 -4.94
N LEU A 115 -10.23 -14.75 -5.66
CA LEU A 115 -10.88 -13.50 -6.07
C LEU A 115 -11.29 -12.66 -4.86
N ALA A 116 -11.90 -13.29 -3.86
CA ALA A 116 -12.30 -12.60 -2.63
C ALA A 116 -11.09 -12.00 -1.92
N CYS A 117 -10.01 -12.75 -1.79
CA CYS A 117 -8.79 -12.28 -1.17
C CYS A 117 -8.12 -11.16 -1.98
N ALA A 118 -8.14 -11.26 -3.31
CA ALA A 118 -7.59 -10.23 -4.19
C ALA A 118 -8.35 -8.90 -4.05
N LEU A 119 -9.68 -8.95 -4.01
CA LEU A 119 -10.51 -7.76 -3.81
C LEU A 119 -10.32 -7.18 -2.42
N ALA A 120 -10.20 -8.02 -1.39
CA ALA A 120 -9.94 -7.56 -0.02
C ALA A 120 -8.56 -6.90 0.09
N HIS A 121 -7.55 -7.47 -0.58
CA HIS A 121 -6.22 -6.87 -0.63
C HIS A 121 -6.29 -5.48 -1.27
N LYS A 122 -7.00 -5.35 -2.39
CA LYS A 122 -7.19 -4.07 -3.07
C LYS A 122 -7.91 -3.06 -2.15
N ALA A 123 -8.91 -3.51 -1.42
CA ALA A 123 -9.62 -2.66 -0.45
C ALA A 123 -8.66 -2.14 0.64
N CYS A 124 -7.75 -2.98 1.12
CA CYS A 124 -6.74 -2.57 2.10
C CYS A 124 -5.78 -1.53 1.51
N MET A 125 -5.44 -1.66 0.23
CA MET A 125 -4.57 -0.70 -0.46
C MET A 125 -5.23 0.67 -0.60
N GLU A 126 -6.54 0.70 -0.86
CA GLU A 126 -7.27 1.95 -1.04
C GLU A 126 -7.57 2.66 0.28
N GLY A 127 -7.54 1.98 1.37
CA GLY A 127 -7.80 2.56 2.68
C GLY A 127 -9.14 2.11 3.28
#